data_38f7958fa83732e38c4f597343e6b928
#
_entry.id   38f7958fa83732e38c4f597343e6b928
#
_cell.length_a   1.000
_cell.length_b   1.000
_cell.length_c   1.000
_cell.angle_alpha   90.00
_cell.angle_beta   90.00
_cell.angle_gamma   90.00
#
_symmetry.space_group_name_H-M   'P 1'
#
loop_
_entity.id
_entity.type
_entity.pdbx_description
1 polymer ?
#
loop_
_entity_poly.entity_id
_entity_poly.type
_entity_poly.pdbx_seq_one_letter_code
_entity_poly.pdbx_strand_id
1 'polypeptide(L)'
;MIYQRSSQLFAEAEKVIPGGVNSPVRAFKGVGGTPIFAKSAKGAYLYDEDDNRLIDYINSWGPMILGHAFQPVVDAIIEKAKKGTSFGMPTELETKIAELAVSMVPNIDKIRFVNSGTEACMSAIRLARGYSNRDKIIKFAGCYHGHSDSFLIQAGSGASTFGTPNSPGVTQGTAKDTLLANYNDIENVKALFEANKNEIAAIIIEPVAGNMGCVPPIPGFLQSLRQLCNENNTLLIFDEVMTGFRLAKGGVQELYNVKADIVCFGKVIGGGLPVGAFAASNEIMNYLSPIGPVYQAGTLSGNPLAMAAGYAMLQTLNNDADIFKRLEAKTAYLHKGIEKVLTANNVVFTINRVGSMISVHFDANPVVDFQTAKNGDNETFKKFFHGLLHEGVYIAPSAYETWFITDALTYEDLDFTIEAINKVSKSF
;
A
#
# COMPACT_ATOMS: atom_id res chain seq x y z
N MET A 1 14.22 -16.94 -19.80
CA MET A 1 13.30 -16.07 -20.57
C MET A 1 14.11 -15.07 -21.41
N ILE A 2 13.53 -14.54 -22.48
CA ILE A 2 14.16 -13.53 -23.36
C ILE A 2 13.53 -12.18 -22.99
N TYR A 3 14.34 -11.11 -22.97
CA TYR A 3 13.88 -9.74 -22.62
C TYR A 3 14.43 -8.70 -23.60
N GLN A 4 14.56 -9.09 -24.89
CA GLN A 4 15.18 -8.25 -25.90
C GLN A 4 14.33 -7.02 -26.25
N ARG A 5 13.02 -7.22 -26.40
CA ARG A 5 12.09 -6.11 -26.71
C ARG A 5 11.94 -5.18 -25.53
N SER A 6 11.82 -5.70 -24.32
CA SER A 6 11.78 -4.92 -23.08
C SER A 6 13.04 -4.05 -22.92
N SER A 7 14.23 -4.57 -23.24
CA SER A 7 15.48 -3.81 -23.20
C SER A 7 15.51 -2.65 -24.21
N GLN A 8 15.00 -2.86 -25.42
CA GLN A 8 14.88 -1.79 -26.43
C GLN A 8 13.92 -0.70 -25.96
N LEU A 9 12.73 -1.08 -25.46
CA LEU A 9 11.72 -0.15 -24.96
C LEU A 9 12.22 0.66 -23.77
N PHE A 10 12.98 0.04 -22.87
CA PHE A 10 13.56 0.75 -21.74
C PHE A 10 14.57 1.80 -22.21
N ALA A 11 15.47 1.47 -23.14
CA ALA A 11 16.41 2.44 -23.73
C ALA A 11 15.70 3.57 -24.49
N GLU A 12 14.55 3.33 -25.09
CA GLU A 12 13.71 4.35 -25.71
C GLU A 12 13.04 5.24 -24.64
N ALA A 13 12.51 4.65 -23.58
CA ALA A 13 11.85 5.34 -22.48
C ALA A 13 12.81 6.28 -21.73
N GLU A 14 14.07 5.87 -21.50
CA GLU A 14 15.08 6.70 -20.83
C GLU A 14 15.37 8.01 -21.55
N LYS A 15 15.11 8.10 -22.86
CA LYS A 15 15.31 9.33 -23.64
C LYS A 15 14.27 10.43 -23.35
N VAL A 16 13.08 10.04 -22.85
CA VAL A 16 11.93 10.94 -22.71
C VAL A 16 11.26 10.91 -21.33
N ILE A 17 11.58 9.90 -20.51
CA ILE A 17 11.07 9.75 -19.14
C ILE A 17 12.26 9.62 -18.18
N PRO A 18 12.36 10.39 -17.11
CA PRO A 18 13.45 10.31 -16.15
C PRO A 18 13.65 8.89 -15.61
N GLY A 19 14.80 8.25 -15.94
CA GLY A 19 15.10 6.86 -15.60
C GLY A 19 14.18 5.83 -16.26
N GLY A 20 13.50 6.17 -17.36
CA GLY A 20 12.65 5.29 -18.15
C GLY A 20 11.31 4.88 -17.50
N VAL A 21 10.97 5.43 -16.32
CA VAL A 21 9.82 4.99 -15.52
C VAL A 21 9.09 6.16 -14.85
N ASN A 22 7.78 6.00 -14.59
CA ASN A 22 6.96 6.96 -13.86
C ASN A 22 6.89 6.68 -12.34
N SER A 23 7.63 5.67 -11.84
CA SER A 23 7.80 5.39 -10.41
C SER A 23 9.15 4.69 -10.19
N PRO A 24 10.01 5.18 -9.26
CA PRO A 24 11.41 4.76 -9.15
C PRO A 24 11.64 3.26 -8.99
N VAL A 25 10.79 2.57 -8.23
CA VAL A 25 10.93 1.12 -7.95
C VAL A 25 10.85 0.29 -9.24
N ARG A 26 10.14 0.77 -10.28
CA ARG A 26 9.96 0.07 -11.56
C ARG A 26 11.25 0.01 -12.39
N ALA A 27 12.27 0.81 -12.06
CA ALA A 27 13.54 0.87 -12.78
C ALA A 27 14.54 -0.25 -12.40
N PHE A 28 14.15 -1.21 -11.58
CA PHE A 28 14.98 -2.34 -11.11
C PHE A 28 16.30 -1.96 -10.41
N LYS A 29 16.44 -0.70 -9.97
CA LYS A 29 17.68 -0.24 -9.30
C LYS A 29 18.03 -1.05 -8.06
N GLY A 30 17.03 -1.55 -7.33
CA GLY A 30 17.23 -2.37 -6.13
C GLY A 30 17.78 -3.77 -6.42
N VAL A 31 17.47 -4.33 -7.58
CA VAL A 31 17.83 -5.71 -7.97
C VAL A 31 18.82 -5.77 -9.12
N GLY A 32 18.98 -4.66 -9.85
CA GLY A 32 19.79 -4.61 -11.08
C GLY A 32 19.06 -5.21 -12.29
N GLY A 33 19.73 -5.19 -13.43
CA GLY A 33 19.17 -5.64 -14.69
C GLY A 33 18.25 -4.62 -15.35
N THR A 34 17.50 -5.04 -16.38
CA THR A 34 16.61 -4.21 -17.17
C THR A 34 15.16 -4.51 -16.84
N PRO A 35 14.32 -3.49 -16.60
CA PRO A 35 12.89 -3.70 -16.38
C PRO A 35 12.19 -4.38 -17.54
N ILE A 36 11.23 -5.24 -17.24
CA ILE A 36 10.34 -5.83 -18.23
C ILE A 36 9.18 -4.87 -18.54
N PHE A 37 8.69 -4.92 -19.77
CA PHE A 37 7.57 -4.08 -20.23
C PHE A 37 6.32 -4.92 -20.40
N ALA A 38 5.26 -4.56 -19.68
CA ALA A 38 3.99 -5.26 -19.74
C ALA A 38 3.23 -4.93 -21.03
N LYS A 39 2.78 -5.95 -21.75
CA LYS A 39 1.92 -5.90 -22.93
C LYS A 39 0.45 -6.01 -22.57
N SER A 40 0.13 -6.95 -21.68
CA SER A 40 -1.24 -7.20 -21.20
C SER A 40 -1.23 -7.99 -19.89
N ALA A 41 -2.39 -8.06 -19.24
CA ALA A 41 -2.56 -8.88 -18.05
C ALA A 41 -3.98 -9.43 -17.96
N LYS A 42 -4.15 -10.66 -17.44
CA LYS A 42 -5.45 -11.29 -17.22
C LYS A 42 -5.39 -12.28 -16.07
N GLY A 43 -6.35 -12.21 -15.16
CA GLY A 43 -6.39 -13.09 -13.99
C GLY A 43 -5.12 -12.91 -13.14
N ALA A 44 -4.41 -13.98 -12.87
CA ALA A 44 -3.16 -13.99 -12.10
C ALA A 44 -1.90 -13.71 -12.94
N TYR A 45 -2.03 -13.43 -14.24
CA TYR A 45 -0.91 -13.41 -15.16
C TYR A 45 -0.65 -12.07 -15.79
N LEU A 46 0.64 -11.70 -15.90
CA LEU A 46 1.18 -10.68 -16.79
C LEU A 46 1.75 -11.31 -18.04
N TYR A 47 1.64 -10.62 -19.15
CA TYR A 47 2.30 -10.93 -20.42
C TYR A 47 3.16 -9.74 -20.79
N ASP A 48 4.46 -9.96 -20.99
CA ASP A 48 5.39 -8.91 -21.37
C ASP A 48 5.48 -8.70 -22.89
N GLU A 49 6.24 -7.70 -23.32
CA GLU A 49 6.45 -7.38 -24.73
C GLU A 49 7.38 -8.39 -25.46
N ASP A 50 7.96 -9.31 -24.73
CA ASP A 50 8.74 -10.44 -25.25
C ASP A 50 7.91 -11.75 -25.26
N ASP A 51 6.57 -11.66 -25.06
CA ASP A 51 5.60 -12.77 -25.02
C ASP A 51 5.83 -13.79 -23.88
N ASN A 52 6.59 -13.41 -22.84
CA ASN A 52 6.69 -14.23 -21.65
C ASN A 52 5.39 -14.10 -20.82
N ARG A 53 4.93 -15.22 -20.27
CA ARG A 53 3.83 -15.27 -19.29
C ARG A 53 4.42 -15.38 -17.88
N LEU A 54 3.99 -14.50 -16.98
CA LEU A 54 4.48 -14.41 -15.62
C LEU A 54 3.30 -14.51 -14.63
N ILE A 55 3.43 -15.32 -13.59
CA ILE A 55 2.53 -15.27 -12.43
C ILE A 55 2.87 -13.98 -11.66
N ASP A 56 1.87 -13.11 -11.45
CA ASP A 56 2.07 -11.78 -10.88
C ASP A 56 1.73 -11.73 -9.39
N TYR A 57 2.75 -11.50 -8.57
CA TYR A 57 2.61 -11.24 -7.13
C TYR A 57 2.70 -9.75 -6.77
N ILE A 58 2.93 -8.86 -7.75
CA ILE A 58 2.87 -7.41 -7.54
C ILE A 58 1.42 -6.93 -7.57
N ASN A 59 0.59 -7.49 -8.46
CA ASN A 59 -0.82 -7.15 -8.59
C ASN A 59 -1.05 -5.63 -8.68
N SER A 60 -0.20 -4.95 -9.50
CA SER A 60 -0.19 -3.48 -9.64
C SER A 60 0.03 -2.74 -8.30
N TRP A 61 0.81 -3.31 -7.39
CA TRP A 61 1.07 -2.83 -6.01
C TRP A 61 -0.16 -2.90 -5.10
N GLY A 62 -1.04 -3.88 -5.38
CA GLY A 62 -2.15 -4.23 -4.50
C GLY A 62 -3.57 -4.06 -5.04
N PRO A 63 -3.92 -3.20 -6.02
CA PRO A 63 -5.31 -3.02 -6.44
C PRO A 63 -5.96 -4.25 -7.06
N MET A 64 -5.20 -5.18 -7.67
CA MET A 64 -5.75 -6.31 -8.42
C MET A 64 -6.13 -7.51 -7.53
N ILE A 65 -6.90 -7.28 -6.46
CA ILE A 65 -7.31 -8.32 -5.50
C ILE A 65 -8.14 -9.44 -6.15
N LEU A 66 -8.93 -9.11 -7.20
CA LEU A 66 -9.72 -10.06 -7.99
C LEU A 66 -8.99 -10.55 -9.25
N GLY A 67 -7.73 -10.15 -9.44
CA GLY A 67 -6.94 -10.40 -10.64
C GLY A 67 -7.07 -9.30 -11.69
N HIS A 68 -6.19 -9.39 -12.68
CA HIS A 68 -6.16 -8.46 -13.80
C HIS A 68 -7.36 -8.64 -14.73
N ALA A 69 -7.78 -7.54 -15.35
CA ALA A 69 -8.88 -7.49 -16.32
C ALA A 69 -10.15 -8.22 -15.80
N PHE A 70 -10.46 -8.04 -14.52
CA PHE A 70 -11.67 -8.61 -13.92
C PHE A 70 -12.90 -8.08 -14.65
N GLN A 71 -13.68 -9.00 -15.25
CA GLN A 71 -14.70 -8.66 -16.23
C GLN A 71 -15.73 -7.62 -15.75
N PRO A 72 -16.30 -7.72 -14.53
CA PRO A 72 -17.26 -6.71 -14.04
C PRO A 72 -16.68 -5.30 -13.96
N VAL A 73 -15.40 -5.14 -13.64
CA VAL A 73 -14.71 -3.84 -13.61
C VAL A 73 -14.51 -3.32 -15.04
N VAL A 74 -14.05 -4.17 -15.95
CA VAL A 74 -13.85 -3.81 -17.37
C VAL A 74 -15.16 -3.36 -18.01
N ASP A 75 -16.25 -4.10 -17.81
CA ASP A 75 -17.56 -3.78 -18.35
C ASP A 75 -18.10 -2.45 -17.80
N ALA A 76 -17.92 -2.20 -16.50
CA ALA A 76 -18.32 -0.94 -15.87
C ALA A 76 -17.56 0.27 -16.46
N ILE A 77 -16.26 0.11 -16.74
CA ILE A 77 -15.43 1.14 -17.37
C ILE A 77 -15.94 1.41 -18.81
N ILE A 78 -16.14 0.36 -19.61
CA ILE A 78 -16.61 0.46 -21.00
C ILE A 78 -17.97 1.16 -21.07
N GLU A 79 -18.92 0.77 -20.23
CA GLU A 79 -20.24 1.40 -20.18
C GLU A 79 -20.20 2.87 -19.79
N LYS A 80 -19.33 3.26 -18.88
CA LYS A 80 -19.17 4.67 -18.50
C LYS A 80 -18.41 5.47 -19.55
N ALA A 81 -17.37 4.90 -20.17
CA ALA A 81 -16.60 5.58 -21.20
C ALA A 81 -17.48 6.04 -22.39
N LYS A 82 -18.49 5.23 -22.77
CA LYS A 82 -19.47 5.60 -23.80
C LYS A 82 -20.29 6.86 -23.47
N LYS A 83 -20.39 7.24 -22.19
CA LYS A 83 -21.20 8.37 -21.70
C LYS A 83 -20.37 9.61 -21.38
N GLY A 84 -19.05 9.50 -21.45
CA GLY A 84 -18.09 10.55 -21.14
C GLY A 84 -17.11 10.16 -20.03
N THR A 85 -15.93 10.77 -20.09
CA THR A 85 -14.79 10.42 -19.21
C THR A 85 -14.62 11.39 -18.05
N SER A 86 -15.18 12.63 -18.16
CA SER A 86 -15.10 13.66 -17.12
C SER A 86 -16.16 14.73 -17.38
N PHE A 87 -16.78 15.26 -16.34
CA PHE A 87 -17.89 16.21 -16.49
C PHE A 87 -17.69 17.56 -15.79
N GLY A 88 -16.78 17.66 -14.82
CA GLY A 88 -16.65 18.83 -13.96
C GLY A 88 -17.90 19.08 -13.07
N MET A 89 -18.73 18.05 -12.90
CA MET A 89 -19.98 18.04 -12.14
C MET A 89 -20.08 16.76 -11.32
N PRO A 90 -20.77 16.76 -10.16
CA PRO A 90 -21.02 15.55 -9.40
C PRO A 90 -21.89 14.56 -10.18
N THR A 91 -21.70 13.27 -9.90
CA THR A 91 -22.45 12.18 -10.51
C THR A 91 -23.14 11.32 -9.44
N GLU A 92 -24.26 10.69 -9.79
CA GLU A 92 -24.95 9.72 -8.90
C GLU A 92 -24.02 8.60 -8.44
N LEU A 93 -23.08 8.21 -9.28
CA LEU A 93 -22.16 7.11 -8.98
C LEU A 93 -21.18 7.42 -7.85
N GLU A 94 -20.78 8.69 -7.69
CA GLU A 94 -19.98 9.14 -6.55
C GLU A 94 -20.71 8.88 -5.23
N THR A 95 -22.02 9.20 -5.19
CA THR A 95 -22.85 8.90 -4.01
C THR A 95 -22.95 7.41 -3.75
N LYS A 96 -23.20 6.60 -4.78
CA LYS A 96 -23.32 5.13 -4.64
C LYS A 96 -22.06 4.46 -4.11
N ILE A 97 -20.89 4.83 -4.63
CA ILE A 97 -19.64 4.27 -4.13
C ILE A 97 -19.32 4.78 -2.72
N ALA A 98 -19.67 6.03 -2.39
CA ALA A 98 -19.52 6.58 -1.05
C ALA A 98 -20.38 5.82 -0.03
N GLU A 99 -21.67 5.63 -0.32
CA GLU A 99 -22.59 4.84 0.52
C GLU A 99 -22.09 3.42 0.73
N LEU A 100 -21.64 2.77 -0.36
CA LEU A 100 -21.09 1.42 -0.28
C LEU A 100 -19.84 1.37 0.62
N ALA A 101 -18.87 2.26 0.41
CA ALA A 101 -17.65 2.31 1.21
C ALA A 101 -17.93 2.58 2.69
N VAL A 102 -18.83 3.54 2.99
CA VAL A 102 -19.25 3.85 4.36
C VAL A 102 -19.96 2.66 5.01
N SER A 103 -20.76 1.91 4.26
CA SER A 103 -21.42 0.70 4.79
C SER A 103 -20.46 -0.46 5.08
N MET A 104 -19.30 -0.50 4.41
CA MET A 104 -18.32 -1.58 4.58
C MET A 104 -17.33 -1.32 5.71
N VAL A 105 -16.99 -0.05 5.95
CA VAL A 105 -15.88 0.33 6.86
C VAL A 105 -16.44 0.85 8.19
N PRO A 106 -16.00 0.32 9.33
CA PRO A 106 -16.46 0.81 10.62
C PRO A 106 -15.93 2.21 10.92
N ASN A 107 -16.68 2.97 11.73
CA ASN A 107 -16.27 4.25 12.31
C ASN A 107 -16.05 5.40 11.31
N ILE A 108 -16.67 5.35 10.14
CA ILE A 108 -16.70 6.47 9.19
C ILE A 108 -18.14 6.81 8.82
N ASP A 109 -18.45 8.11 8.68
CA ASP A 109 -19.77 8.61 8.27
C ASP A 109 -19.74 9.25 6.89
N LYS A 110 -18.60 9.83 6.52
CA LYS A 110 -18.38 10.52 5.24
C LYS A 110 -17.04 10.18 4.63
N ILE A 111 -16.99 10.22 3.30
CA ILE A 111 -15.80 9.99 2.48
C ILE A 111 -15.63 11.10 1.45
N ARG A 112 -14.38 11.50 1.19
CA ARG A 112 -14.00 12.38 0.10
C ARG A 112 -13.05 11.66 -0.84
N PHE A 113 -13.41 11.58 -2.12
CA PHE A 113 -12.56 11.00 -3.16
C PHE A 113 -11.51 12.00 -3.64
N VAL A 114 -10.35 11.46 -3.97
CA VAL A 114 -9.18 12.13 -4.57
C VAL A 114 -8.58 11.19 -5.63
N ASN A 115 -7.42 11.54 -6.24
CA ASN A 115 -6.90 10.76 -7.38
C ASN A 115 -5.78 9.78 -7.00
N SER A 116 -5.26 9.83 -5.79
CA SER A 116 -4.16 8.97 -5.34
C SER A 116 -4.13 8.81 -3.82
N GLY A 117 -3.41 7.78 -3.34
CA GLY A 117 -3.12 7.62 -1.92
C GLY A 117 -2.31 8.80 -1.35
N THR A 118 -1.41 9.39 -2.14
CA THR A 118 -0.68 10.61 -1.74
C THR A 118 -1.63 11.77 -1.44
N GLU A 119 -2.58 12.02 -2.33
CA GLU A 119 -3.59 13.08 -2.11
C GLU A 119 -4.48 12.77 -0.90
N ALA A 120 -4.83 11.50 -0.69
CA ALA A 120 -5.62 11.08 0.47
C ALA A 120 -4.88 11.37 1.78
N CYS A 121 -3.65 10.91 1.93
CA CYS A 121 -2.84 11.10 3.15
C CYS A 121 -2.49 12.59 3.35
N MET A 122 -2.12 13.31 2.29
CA MET A 122 -1.87 14.76 2.34
C MET A 122 -3.11 15.54 2.82
N SER A 123 -4.29 15.17 2.34
CA SER A 123 -5.54 15.81 2.73
C SER A 123 -5.95 15.44 4.16
N ALA A 124 -5.72 14.19 4.57
CA ALA A 124 -6.00 13.71 5.92
C ALA A 124 -5.18 14.47 6.98
N ILE A 125 -3.85 14.64 6.77
CA ILE A 125 -3.03 15.41 7.73
C ILE A 125 -3.40 16.89 7.73
N ARG A 126 -3.77 17.50 6.58
CA ARG A 126 -4.27 18.87 6.54
C ARG A 126 -5.57 19.00 7.32
N LEU A 127 -6.49 18.06 7.15
CA LEU A 127 -7.75 18.02 7.90
C LEU A 127 -7.48 17.87 9.40
N ALA A 128 -6.59 16.97 9.80
CA ALA A 128 -6.22 16.75 11.19
C ALA A 128 -5.62 18.01 11.84
N ARG A 129 -4.71 18.69 11.14
CA ARG A 129 -4.14 19.98 11.58
C ARG A 129 -5.21 21.05 11.74
N GLY A 130 -6.10 21.21 10.73
CA GLY A 130 -7.18 22.18 10.77
C GLY A 130 -8.20 21.91 11.87
N TYR A 131 -8.53 20.64 12.13
CA TYR A 131 -9.45 20.23 13.18
C TYR A 131 -8.88 20.43 14.58
N SER A 132 -7.63 20.00 14.81
CA SER A 132 -6.98 20.06 16.12
C SER A 132 -6.36 21.42 16.46
N ASN A 133 -6.19 22.29 15.46
CA ASN A 133 -5.41 23.53 15.57
C ASN A 133 -3.98 23.30 16.09
N ARG A 134 -3.33 22.25 15.60
CA ARG A 134 -1.94 21.85 15.91
C ARG A 134 -1.18 21.56 14.62
N ASP A 135 0.15 21.70 14.64
CA ASP A 135 0.97 21.60 13.42
C ASP A 135 1.70 20.28 13.24
N LYS A 136 2.15 19.66 14.34
CA LYS A 136 3.02 18.48 14.26
C LYS A 136 2.25 17.20 13.99
N ILE A 137 2.89 16.28 13.25
CA ILE A 137 2.42 14.91 13.05
C ILE A 137 3.51 13.94 13.44
N ILE A 138 3.10 12.73 13.86
CA ILE A 138 4.00 11.57 14.01
C ILE A 138 3.76 10.65 12.82
N LYS A 139 4.82 10.21 12.13
CA LYS A 139 4.82 9.10 11.19
C LYS A 139 5.86 8.05 11.62
N PHE A 140 5.81 6.86 11.02
CA PHE A 140 6.72 5.78 11.38
C PHE A 140 7.80 5.55 10.32
N ALA A 141 9.02 5.22 10.78
CA ALA A 141 10.10 4.80 9.91
C ALA A 141 9.69 3.55 9.13
N GLY A 142 10.01 3.51 7.83
CA GLY A 142 9.63 2.42 6.94
C GLY A 142 8.20 2.51 6.37
N CYS A 143 7.29 3.30 6.97
CA CYS A 143 5.97 3.55 6.41
C CYS A 143 6.03 4.60 5.29
N TYR A 144 5.24 4.37 4.23
CA TYR A 144 5.12 5.26 3.08
C TYR A 144 3.68 5.78 2.94
N HIS A 145 3.54 7.10 2.91
CA HIS A 145 2.24 7.78 2.83
C HIS A 145 2.12 8.66 1.57
N GLY A 146 2.86 8.30 0.52
CA GLY A 146 2.96 9.11 -0.69
C GLY A 146 4.13 10.10 -0.63
N HIS A 147 4.20 10.97 -1.66
CA HIS A 147 5.34 11.85 -1.92
C HIS A 147 5.06 13.33 -1.63
N SER A 148 4.09 13.63 -0.76
CA SER A 148 3.93 14.98 -0.19
C SER A 148 5.11 15.31 0.72
N ASP A 149 5.54 16.56 0.72
CA ASP A 149 6.73 17.04 1.45
C ASP A 149 6.72 16.62 2.93
N SER A 150 5.55 16.66 3.60
CA SER A 150 5.42 16.24 5.00
C SER A 150 5.76 14.75 5.24
N PHE A 151 5.79 13.92 4.21
CA PHE A 151 6.07 12.48 4.31
C PHE A 151 7.48 12.09 3.85
N LEU A 152 8.16 12.96 3.11
CA LEU A 152 9.53 12.74 2.64
C LEU A 152 10.56 13.13 3.70
N ILE A 153 10.42 12.52 4.89
CA ILE A 153 11.19 12.80 6.08
C ILE A 153 11.80 11.49 6.60
N GLN A 154 13.06 11.55 7.00
CA GLN A 154 13.82 10.45 7.61
C GLN A 154 14.35 10.83 8.99
N ALA A 155 14.88 9.86 9.74
CA ALA A 155 15.53 10.13 11.01
C ALA A 155 16.75 11.03 10.83
N GLY A 156 16.86 12.08 11.65
CA GLY A 156 18.06 12.92 11.75
C GLY A 156 19.19 12.20 12.50
N SER A 157 20.42 12.69 12.34
CA SER A 157 21.57 12.24 13.13
C SER A 157 21.52 12.90 14.52
N GLY A 158 21.37 12.10 15.58
CA GLY A 158 21.45 12.55 16.98
C GLY A 158 20.18 12.28 17.79
N ALA A 159 20.21 12.64 19.08
CA ALA A 159 19.12 12.42 20.03
C ALA A 159 17.90 13.33 19.81
N SER A 160 17.94 14.25 18.84
CA SER A 160 16.79 15.07 18.47
C SER A 160 15.88 14.31 17.53
N THR A 161 14.66 14.14 17.93
CA THR A 161 13.56 13.45 17.25
C THR A 161 13.00 14.20 16.03
N PHE A 162 13.62 15.32 15.63
CA PHE A 162 13.20 16.09 14.46
C PHE A 162 13.65 15.39 13.17
N GLY A 163 12.69 15.19 12.25
CA GLY A 163 12.97 14.63 10.94
C GLY A 163 13.88 15.53 10.10
N THR A 164 14.65 14.92 9.23
CA THR A 164 15.38 15.62 8.16
C THR A 164 14.79 15.26 6.81
N PRO A 165 14.80 16.17 5.82
CA PRO A 165 14.37 15.84 4.47
C PRO A 165 15.13 14.64 3.91
N ASN A 166 14.42 13.66 3.35
CA ASN A 166 15.04 12.53 2.62
C ASN A 166 15.04 12.74 1.10
N SER A 167 14.57 13.92 0.66
CA SER A 167 14.59 14.33 -0.74
C SER A 167 15.04 15.79 -0.85
N PRO A 168 15.94 16.12 -1.80
CA PRO A 168 16.15 17.50 -2.19
C PRO A 168 14.83 18.17 -2.60
N GLY A 169 14.65 19.43 -2.23
CA GLY A 169 13.45 20.20 -2.49
C GLY A 169 12.45 20.25 -1.32
N VAL A 170 12.50 19.31 -0.40
CA VAL A 170 11.73 19.41 0.86
C VAL A 170 12.39 20.41 1.78
N THR A 171 11.62 21.42 2.23
CA THR A 171 12.15 22.50 3.08
C THR A 171 12.29 22.07 4.54
N GLN A 172 13.26 22.65 5.25
CA GLN A 172 13.40 22.44 6.70
C GLN A 172 12.15 22.90 7.48
N GLY A 173 11.46 23.93 6.97
CA GLY A 173 10.20 24.40 7.55
C GLY A 173 9.10 23.35 7.54
N THR A 174 9.01 22.54 6.49
CA THR A 174 8.07 21.41 6.42
C THR A 174 8.54 20.23 7.27
N ALA A 175 9.85 19.94 7.23
CA ALA A 175 10.42 18.79 7.92
C ALA A 175 10.28 18.87 9.45
N LYS A 176 10.41 20.07 10.04
CA LYS A 176 10.34 20.29 11.50
C LYS A 176 8.99 19.88 12.12
N ASP A 177 7.92 19.87 11.35
CA ASP A 177 6.57 19.57 11.82
C ASP A 177 6.22 18.06 11.65
N THR A 178 7.18 17.24 11.20
CA THR A 178 7.01 15.80 11.10
C THR A 178 7.99 15.08 12.04
N LEU A 179 7.44 14.45 13.05
CA LEU A 179 8.17 13.63 14.01
C LEU A 179 8.23 12.20 13.50
N LEU A 180 9.37 11.53 13.67
CA LEU A 180 9.56 10.15 13.23
C LEU A 180 9.60 9.20 14.43
N ALA A 181 8.72 8.21 14.42
CA ALA A 181 8.67 7.14 15.41
C ALA A 181 9.20 5.82 14.81
N ASN A 182 9.61 4.89 15.67
CA ASN A 182 9.89 3.52 15.31
C ASN A 182 8.59 2.70 15.30
N TYR A 183 8.40 1.88 14.28
CA TYR A 183 7.26 0.97 14.20
C TYR A 183 7.39 -0.10 15.31
N ASN A 184 6.27 -0.49 15.93
CA ASN A 184 6.21 -1.44 17.03
C ASN A 184 6.96 -1.01 18.33
N ASP A 185 7.28 0.27 18.49
CA ASP A 185 7.94 0.83 19.66
C ASP A 185 7.07 1.91 20.34
N ILE A 186 6.21 1.48 21.26
CA ILE A 186 5.27 2.38 21.94
C ILE A 186 5.99 3.36 22.88
N GLU A 187 7.13 2.98 23.46
CA GLU A 187 7.89 3.85 24.36
C GLU A 187 8.52 5.01 23.60
N ASN A 188 8.99 4.78 22.37
CA ASN A 188 9.44 5.85 21.49
C ASN A 188 8.30 6.84 21.17
N VAL A 189 7.09 6.36 20.91
CA VAL A 189 5.93 7.23 20.67
C VAL A 189 5.57 8.06 21.92
N LYS A 190 5.59 7.46 23.12
CA LYS A 190 5.38 8.18 24.39
C LYS A 190 6.40 9.30 24.58
N ALA A 191 7.68 9.01 24.32
CA ALA A 191 8.73 10.03 24.42
C ALA A 191 8.50 11.21 23.46
N LEU A 192 7.97 10.96 22.25
CA LEU A 192 7.59 12.02 21.32
C LEU A 192 6.46 12.91 21.86
N PHE A 193 5.44 12.32 22.49
CA PHE A 193 4.37 13.09 23.13
C PHE A 193 4.88 13.94 24.31
N GLU A 194 5.74 13.37 25.16
CA GLU A 194 6.32 14.11 26.28
C GLU A 194 7.17 15.31 25.82
N ALA A 195 7.93 15.14 24.73
CA ALA A 195 8.77 16.20 24.17
C ALA A 195 7.97 17.28 23.40
N ASN A 196 6.72 16.98 22.98
CA ASN A 196 5.90 17.86 22.14
C ASN A 196 4.47 17.99 22.68
N LYS A 197 4.35 18.31 23.97
CA LYS A 197 3.06 18.40 24.67
C LYS A 197 2.11 19.38 23.98
N ASN A 198 0.90 18.89 23.66
CA ASN A 198 -0.17 19.67 23.01
C ASN A 198 0.15 20.24 21.62
N GLU A 199 1.21 19.75 20.95
CA GLU A 199 1.59 20.23 19.62
C GLU A 199 1.26 19.23 18.49
N ILE A 200 0.97 17.96 18.85
CA ILE A 200 0.77 16.87 17.89
C ILE A 200 -0.69 16.84 17.46
N ALA A 201 -0.94 17.11 16.17
CA ALA A 201 -2.25 17.05 15.53
C ALA A 201 -2.71 15.60 15.30
N ALA A 202 -1.81 14.75 14.81
CA ALA A 202 -2.13 13.38 14.47
C ALA A 202 -0.92 12.45 14.51
N ILE A 203 -1.22 11.16 14.71
CA ILE A 203 -0.35 10.05 14.30
C ILE A 203 -0.89 9.51 12.97
N ILE A 204 -0.02 9.31 11.97
CA ILE A 204 -0.34 8.57 10.76
C ILE A 204 0.49 7.30 10.68
N ILE A 205 -0.15 6.16 10.41
CA ILE A 205 0.48 4.84 10.39
C ILE A 205 -0.13 3.96 9.30
N GLU A 206 0.70 3.17 8.62
CA GLU A 206 0.24 1.95 7.94
C GLU A 206 -0.05 0.91 9.02
N PRO A 207 -1.31 0.53 9.28
CA PRO A 207 -1.63 -0.34 10.43
C PRO A 207 -1.14 -1.79 10.26
N VAL A 208 -0.85 -2.20 9.03
CA VAL A 208 0.07 -3.27 8.64
C VAL A 208 0.99 -2.65 7.62
N ALA A 209 2.27 -2.53 7.93
CA ALA A 209 3.20 -1.90 7.02
C ALA A 209 3.48 -2.79 5.80
N GLY A 210 3.45 -2.20 4.61
CA GLY A 210 3.67 -2.90 3.35
C GLY A 210 4.86 -2.37 2.55
N ASN A 211 5.52 -1.30 3.04
CA ASN A 211 6.63 -0.63 2.37
C ASN A 211 8.01 -0.88 3.05
N MET A 212 8.06 -1.80 4.00
CA MET A 212 9.27 -2.38 4.60
C MET A 212 9.18 -3.92 4.67
N GLY A 213 8.51 -4.50 3.70
CA GLY A 213 7.94 -5.84 3.72
C GLY A 213 6.59 -5.84 4.43
N CYS A 214 5.92 -6.99 4.46
CA CYS A 214 4.68 -7.16 5.22
C CYS A 214 5.00 -7.24 6.71
N VAL A 215 5.01 -6.11 7.43
CA VAL A 215 5.32 -6.07 8.86
C VAL A 215 4.03 -5.82 9.66
N PRO A 216 3.52 -6.82 10.38
CA PRO A 216 2.34 -6.67 11.23
C PRO A 216 2.65 -5.85 12.49
N PRO A 217 1.64 -5.18 13.07
CA PRO A 217 1.77 -4.64 14.40
C PRO A 217 1.91 -5.78 15.42
N ILE A 218 2.82 -5.62 16.40
CA ILE A 218 2.87 -6.56 17.52
C ILE A 218 1.58 -6.47 18.36
N PRO A 219 1.22 -7.53 19.08
CA PRO A 219 0.00 -7.53 19.89
C PRO A 219 -0.05 -6.34 20.85
N GLY A 220 -1.16 -5.59 20.82
CA GLY A 220 -1.39 -4.42 21.67
C GLY A 220 -0.84 -3.10 21.15
N PHE A 221 -0.01 -3.06 20.09
CA PHE A 221 0.61 -1.83 19.60
C PHE A 221 -0.44 -0.81 19.09
N LEU A 222 -1.35 -1.22 18.21
CA LEU A 222 -2.40 -0.33 17.69
C LEU A 222 -3.35 0.14 18.78
N GLN A 223 -3.69 -0.73 19.75
CA GLN A 223 -4.51 -0.38 20.91
C GLN A 223 -3.82 0.68 21.78
N SER A 224 -2.52 0.53 22.00
CA SER A 224 -1.72 1.50 22.77
C SER A 224 -1.61 2.85 22.03
N LEU A 225 -1.46 2.85 20.70
CA LEU A 225 -1.52 4.09 19.91
C LEU A 225 -2.87 4.78 20.05
N ARG A 226 -3.98 4.03 19.97
CA ARG A 226 -5.32 4.59 20.15
C ARG A 226 -5.47 5.21 21.54
N GLN A 227 -5.00 4.51 22.58
CA GLN A 227 -5.04 5.03 23.96
C GLN A 227 -4.25 6.32 24.08
N LEU A 228 -2.99 6.35 23.62
CA LEU A 228 -2.15 7.57 23.66
C LEU A 228 -2.78 8.74 22.90
N CYS A 229 -3.40 8.49 21.76
CA CYS A 229 -4.11 9.51 21.00
C CYS A 229 -5.28 10.09 21.81
N ASN A 230 -6.05 9.24 22.50
CA ASN A 230 -7.16 9.67 23.36
C ASN A 230 -6.67 10.53 24.53
N GLU A 231 -5.61 10.09 25.22
CA GLU A 231 -5.03 10.78 26.38
C GLU A 231 -4.46 12.16 26.02
N ASN A 232 -4.02 12.35 24.77
CA ASN A 232 -3.39 13.57 24.29
C ASN A 232 -4.30 14.42 23.38
N ASN A 233 -5.57 14.05 23.19
CA ASN A 233 -6.49 14.67 22.23
C ASN A 233 -5.85 14.83 20.84
N THR A 234 -5.20 13.78 20.37
CA THR A 234 -4.51 13.67 19.08
C THR A 234 -5.28 12.72 18.18
N LEU A 235 -5.37 12.99 16.88
CA LEU A 235 -6.08 12.13 15.95
C LEU A 235 -5.20 10.95 15.55
N LEU A 236 -5.81 9.76 15.43
CA LEU A 236 -5.18 8.58 14.84
C LEU A 236 -5.64 8.44 13.39
N ILE A 237 -4.68 8.45 12.45
CA ILE A 237 -4.93 8.26 11.02
C ILE A 237 -4.39 6.89 10.63
N PHE A 238 -5.27 6.01 10.14
CA PHE A 238 -4.86 4.78 9.48
C PHE A 238 -4.68 5.04 7.98
N ASP A 239 -3.47 4.86 7.50
CA ASP A 239 -3.20 4.74 6.08
C ASP A 239 -3.52 3.31 5.62
N GLU A 240 -4.74 3.14 5.18
CA GLU A 240 -5.25 1.88 4.60
C GLU A 240 -5.23 1.92 3.06
N VAL A 241 -4.36 2.71 2.46
CA VAL A 241 -4.17 2.73 1.00
C VAL A 241 -3.81 1.34 0.48
N MET A 242 -3.05 0.55 1.25
CA MET A 242 -2.67 -0.81 0.89
C MET A 242 -3.60 -1.87 1.49
N THR A 243 -4.02 -1.70 2.72
CA THR A 243 -4.73 -2.70 3.53
C THR A 243 -6.26 -2.62 3.43
N GLY A 244 -6.79 -1.43 3.13
CA GLY A 244 -8.23 -1.19 3.01
C GLY A 244 -8.88 -2.03 1.92
N PHE A 245 -9.99 -2.69 2.25
CA PHE A 245 -10.70 -3.63 1.37
C PHE A 245 -9.86 -4.83 0.89
N ARG A 246 -8.65 -5.01 1.43
CA ARG A 246 -7.75 -6.11 1.10
C ARG A 246 -7.62 -7.13 2.22
N LEU A 247 -7.43 -6.71 3.44
CA LEU A 247 -7.21 -7.64 4.57
C LEU A 247 -8.52 -8.10 5.19
N ALA A 248 -9.52 -7.25 5.19
CA ALA A 248 -10.89 -7.52 5.59
C ALA A 248 -11.82 -6.57 4.86
N LYS A 249 -13.13 -6.82 4.92
CA LYS A 249 -14.15 -5.96 4.33
C LYS A 249 -14.09 -4.52 4.86
N GLY A 250 -13.96 -4.36 6.16
CA GLY A 250 -13.81 -3.10 6.87
C GLY A 250 -12.35 -2.70 7.13
N GLY A 251 -11.39 -3.34 6.45
CA GLY A 251 -9.97 -3.05 6.58
C GLY A 251 -9.38 -3.49 7.93
N VAL A 252 -8.32 -2.80 8.34
CA VAL A 252 -7.60 -3.12 9.57
C VAL A 252 -8.39 -2.74 10.82
N GLN A 253 -9.27 -1.73 10.74
CA GLN A 253 -10.16 -1.40 11.85
C GLN A 253 -11.03 -2.60 12.27
N GLU A 254 -11.55 -3.36 11.31
CA GLU A 254 -12.27 -4.60 11.55
C GLU A 254 -11.33 -5.70 12.06
N LEU A 255 -10.20 -5.92 11.38
CA LEU A 255 -9.27 -7.02 11.63
C LEU A 255 -8.68 -6.99 13.06
N TYR A 256 -8.29 -5.79 13.55
CA TYR A 256 -7.64 -5.62 14.87
C TYR A 256 -8.56 -4.99 15.93
N ASN A 257 -9.81 -4.68 15.57
CA ASN A 257 -10.78 -4.01 16.44
C ASN A 257 -10.23 -2.71 17.07
N VAL A 258 -9.61 -1.87 16.26
CA VAL A 258 -9.09 -0.56 16.64
C VAL A 258 -9.68 0.50 15.74
N LYS A 259 -10.28 1.55 16.33
CA LYS A 259 -10.91 2.65 15.61
C LYS A 259 -9.91 3.78 15.35
N ALA A 260 -9.70 4.14 14.09
CA ALA A 260 -9.03 5.37 13.70
C ALA A 260 -10.02 6.53 13.65
N ASP A 261 -9.52 7.77 13.78
CA ASP A 261 -10.32 8.99 13.60
C ASP A 261 -10.47 9.35 12.12
N ILE A 262 -9.41 9.11 11.33
CA ILE A 262 -9.39 9.30 9.88
C ILE A 262 -8.81 8.05 9.24
N VAL A 263 -9.38 7.62 8.11
CA VAL A 263 -8.87 6.50 7.32
C VAL A 263 -8.59 6.96 5.90
N CYS A 264 -7.41 6.62 5.37
CA CYS A 264 -7.02 6.87 3.99
C CYS A 264 -7.14 5.60 3.16
N PHE A 265 -7.68 5.72 1.96
CA PHE A 265 -7.84 4.61 1.01
C PHE A 265 -7.20 4.93 -0.34
N GLY A 266 -6.87 3.89 -1.07
CA GLY A 266 -6.39 3.91 -2.45
C GLY A 266 -6.41 2.51 -3.04
N LYS A 267 -5.65 2.28 -4.10
CA LYS A 267 -5.45 0.94 -4.68
C LYS A 267 -6.78 0.20 -4.95
N VAL A 268 -7.19 -0.72 -4.07
CA VAL A 268 -8.38 -1.57 -4.24
C VAL A 268 -9.65 -0.74 -4.50
N ILE A 269 -9.85 0.37 -3.79
CA ILE A 269 -11.04 1.23 -3.96
C ILE A 269 -11.18 1.80 -5.38
N GLY A 270 -10.08 1.87 -6.14
CA GLY A 270 -10.07 2.35 -7.52
C GLY A 270 -10.29 1.28 -8.58
N GLY A 271 -10.32 -0.02 -8.21
CA GLY A 271 -10.47 -1.11 -9.18
C GLY A 271 -9.40 -1.13 -10.27
N GLY A 272 -8.21 -0.55 -10.01
CA GLY A 272 -7.09 -0.42 -10.95
C GLY A 272 -6.98 0.94 -11.62
N LEU A 273 -7.94 1.85 -11.43
CA LEU A 273 -7.86 3.23 -11.90
C LEU A 273 -7.34 4.18 -10.82
N PRO A 274 -6.83 5.37 -11.19
CA PRO A 274 -6.32 6.35 -10.23
C PRO A 274 -7.43 6.87 -9.31
N VAL A 275 -7.41 6.42 -8.05
CA VAL A 275 -8.32 6.84 -6.97
C VAL A 275 -7.59 6.80 -5.65
N GLY A 276 -7.84 7.78 -4.83
CA GLY A 276 -7.66 7.75 -3.38
C GLY A 276 -8.92 8.27 -2.72
N ALA A 277 -9.01 8.11 -1.41
CA ALA A 277 -10.06 8.69 -0.60
C ALA A 277 -9.60 8.86 0.84
N PHE A 278 -10.22 9.75 1.58
CA PHE A 278 -10.10 9.82 3.02
C PHE A 278 -11.48 9.97 3.64
N ALA A 279 -11.65 9.39 4.81
CA ALA A 279 -12.95 9.25 5.46
C ALA A 279 -12.82 9.39 6.97
N ALA A 280 -13.88 9.90 7.61
CA ALA A 280 -13.94 10.08 9.06
C ALA A 280 -15.41 10.23 9.52
N SER A 281 -15.59 10.50 10.81
CA SER A 281 -16.88 10.88 11.37
C SER A 281 -17.43 12.17 10.75
N ASN A 282 -18.74 12.39 10.88
CA ASN A 282 -19.37 13.66 10.48
C ASN A 282 -18.71 14.89 11.11
N GLU A 283 -18.33 14.80 12.37
CA GLU A 283 -17.70 15.88 13.12
C GLU A 283 -16.40 16.33 12.43
N ILE A 284 -15.49 15.40 12.15
CA ILE A 284 -14.20 15.70 11.52
C ILE A 284 -14.39 16.14 10.06
N MET A 285 -15.20 15.39 9.27
CA MET A 285 -15.40 15.69 7.85
C MET A 285 -16.11 17.01 7.60
N ASN A 286 -16.88 17.53 8.54
CA ASN A 286 -17.53 18.84 8.43
C ASN A 286 -16.54 20.02 8.54
N TYR A 287 -15.30 19.80 8.96
CA TYR A 287 -14.22 20.79 8.84
C TYR A 287 -13.73 20.97 7.39
N LEU A 288 -14.10 20.07 6.48
CA LEU A 288 -13.68 20.15 5.08
C LEU A 288 -14.60 21.09 4.27
N SER A 289 -14.00 21.93 3.42
CA SER A 289 -14.74 22.79 2.46
C SER A 289 -15.63 21.95 1.55
N PRO A 290 -16.87 22.39 1.21
CA PRO A 290 -17.43 23.74 1.43
C PRO A 290 -18.13 23.94 2.80
N ILE A 291 -18.21 22.93 3.65
CA ILE A 291 -18.87 23.04 4.97
C ILE A 291 -17.95 23.77 5.95
N GLY A 292 -16.70 23.35 6.04
CA GLY A 292 -15.70 23.89 6.96
C GLY A 292 -14.58 24.65 6.24
N PRO A 293 -13.58 25.13 7.00
CA PRO A 293 -12.53 26.01 6.48
C PRO A 293 -11.38 25.27 5.77
N VAL A 294 -11.24 23.95 5.95
CA VAL A 294 -10.10 23.19 5.41
C VAL A 294 -10.31 22.91 3.92
N TYR A 295 -9.43 23.46 3.08
CA TYR A 295 -9.56 23.38 1.63
C TYR A 295 -8.95 22.08 1.06
N GLN A 296 -9.70 21.44 0.18
CA GLN A 296 -9.26 20.35 -0.68
C GLN A 296 -10.10 20.39 -1.97
N ALA A 297 -9.46 20.20 -3.13
CA ALA A 297 -10.12 20.14 -4.42
C ALA A 297 -9.31 19.25 -5.39
N GLY A 298 -9.98 18.77 -6.43
CA GLY A 298 -9.34 18.01 -7.51
C GLY A 298 -10.26 17.96 -8.73
N THR A 299 -9.76 18.38 -9.89
CA THR A 299 -10.54 18.41 -11.14
C THR A 299 -11.11 17.03 -11.52
N LEU A 300 -10.33 15.98 -11.30
CA LEU A 300 -10.70 14.60 -11.65
C LEU A 300 -11.13 13.76 -10.43
N SER A 301 -11.23 14.37 -9.24
CA SER A 301 -11.74 13.69 -8.05
C SER A 301 -13.19 13.26 -8.29
N GLY A 302 -13.50 11.98 -8.10
CA GLY A 302 -14.82 11.44 -8.38
C GLY A 302 -15.12 11.23 -9.86
N ASN A 303 -14.10 11.13 -10.72
CA ASN A 303 -14.32 10.94 -12.16
C ASN A 303 -15.12 9.65 -12.44
N PRO A 304 -16.00 9.67 -13.47
CA PRO A 304 -16.97 8.61 -13.67
C PRO A 304 -16.37 7.24 -13.98
N LEU A 305 -15.18 7.17 -14.60
CA LEU A 305 -14.55 5.90 -14.94
C LEU A 305 -13.98 5.24 -13.68
N ALA A 306 -13.27 6.02 -12.87
CA ALA A 306 -12.67 5.52 -11.62
C ALA A 306 -13.77 5.16 -10.60
N MET A 307 -14.87 5.93 -10.53
CA MET A 307 -16.00 5.57 -9.67
C MET A 307 -16.71 4.30 -10.15
N ALA A 308 -16.83 4.08 -11.46
CA ALA A 308 -17.42 2.85 -12.02
C ALA A 308 -16.57 1.62 -11.72
N ALA A 309 -15.26 1.73 -11.92
CA ALA A 309 -14.30 0.66 -11.62
C ALA A 309 -14.31 0.31 -10.13
N GLY A 310 -14.20 1.35 -9.27
CA GLY A 310 -14.21 1.19 -7.82
C GLY A 310 -15.52 0.63 -7.30
N TYR A 311 -16.67 1.09 -7.78
CA TYR A 311 -17.98 0.58 -7.38
C TYR A 311 -18.13 -0.91 -7.74
N ALA A 312 -17.76 -1.31 -8.95
CA ALA A 312 -17.81 -2.72 -9.38
C ALA A 312 -16.88 -3.60 -8.53
N MET A 313 -15.68 -3.10 -8.21
CA MET A 313 -14.73 -3.78 -7.32
C MET A 313 -15.31 -3.96 -5.92
N LEU A 314 -15.71 -2.87 -5.25
CA LEU A 314 -16.24 -2.91 -3.89
C LEU A 314 -17.54 -3.70 -3.79
N GLN A 315 -18.43 -3.60 -4.79
CA GLN A 315 -19.66 -4.38 -4.81
C GLN A 315 -19.38 -5.89 -4.87
N THR A 316 -18.40 -6.30 -5.66
CA THR A 316 -17.97 -7.71 -5.71
C THR A 316 -17.43 -8.17 -4.36
N LEU A 317 -16.53 -7.39 -3.75
CA LEU A 317 -15.98 -7.73 -2.43
C LEU A 317 -17.04 -7.74 -1.32
N ASN A 318 -18.01 -6.82 -1.39
CA ASN A 318 -19.11 -6.74 -0.41
C ASN A 318 -20.07 -7.93 -0.50
N ASN A 319 -20.31 -8.43 -1.70
CA ASN A 319 -21.27 -9.52 -1.97
C ASN A 319 -20.68 -10.91 -1.78
N ASP A 320 -19.36 -11.05 -1.75
CA ASP A 320 -18.66 -12.33 -1.56
C ASP A 320 -18.17 -12.48 -0.12
N ALA A 321 -18.96 -13.14 0.70
CA ALA A 321 -18.67 -13.32 2.13
C ALA A 321 -17.40 -14.15 2.42
N ASP A 322 -16.95 -14.96 1.46
CA ASP A 322 -15.84 -15.91 1.66
C ASP A 322 -14.52 -15.47 1.01
N ILE A 323 -14.51 -14.34 0.29
CA ILE A 323 -13.33 -13.91 -0.47
C ILE A 323 -12.10 -13.74 0.41
N PHE A 324 -12.21 -13.11 1.57
CA PHE A 324 -11.06 -12.88 2.46
C PHE A 324 -10.57 -14.21 3.08
N LYS A 325 -11.45 -15.16 3.32
CA LYS A 325 -11.07 -16.52 3.77
C LYS A 325 -10.31 -17.29 2.68
N ARG A 326 -10.77 -17.19 1.42
CA ARG A 326 -10.07 -17.83 0.28
C ARG A 326 -8.69 -17.24 0.08
N LEU A 327 -8.56 -15.91 0.15
CA LEU A 327 -7.29 -15.21 0.05
C LEU A 327 -6.33 -15.60 1.18
N GLU A 328 -6.81 -15.66 2.43
CA GLU A 328 -6.02 -16.10 3.58
C GLU A 328 -5.59 -17.58 3.42
N ALA A 329 -6.47 -18.45 2.96
CA ALA A 329 -6.16 -19.87 2.73
C ALA A 329 -5.06 -20.04 1.67
N LYS A 330 -5.15 -19.32 0.55
CA LYS A 330 -4.12 -19.31 -0.52
C LYS A 330 -2.78 -18.77 0.01
N THR A 331 -2.81 -17.70 0.80
CA THR A 331 -1.59 -17.12 1.39
C THR A 331 -0.95 -18.09 2.40
N ALA A 332 -1.76 -18.74 3.23
CA ALA A 332 -1.28 -19.75 4.17
C ALA A 332 -0.69 -20.98 3.48
N TYR A 333 -1.29 -21.41 2.36
CA TYR A 333 -0.77 -22.51 1.55
C TYR A 333 0.60 -22.16 0.96
N LEU A 334 0.72 -20.97 0.34
CA LEU A 334 1.97 -20.49 -0.22
C LEU A 334 3.05 -20.36 0.87
N HIS A 335 2.72 -19.77 2.02
CA HIS A 335 3.64 -19.65 3.16
C HIS A 335 4.23 -21.00 3.54
N LYS A 336 3.39 -22.00 3.81
CA LYS A 336 3.84 -23.36 4.18
C LYS A 336 4.73 -23.99 3.12
N GLY A 337 4.39 -23.79 1.85
CA GLY A 337 5.20 -24.27 0.73
C GLY A 337 6.58 -23.62 0.68
N ILE A 338 6.63 -22.28 0.81
CA ILE A 338 7.89 -21.51 0.84
C ILE A 338 8.75 -21.96 2.03
N GLU A 339 8.18 -21.99 3.23
CA GLU A 339 8.87 -22.43 4.45
C GLU A 339 9.49 -23.82 4.29
N LYS A 340 8.72 -24.78 3.76
CA LYS A 340 9.18 -26.16 3.51
C LYS A 340 10.39 -26.21 2.58
N VAL A 341 10.34 -25.51 1.45
CA VAL A 341 11.41 -25.62 0.42
C VAL A 341 12.65 -24.84 0.79
N LEU A 342 12.51 -23.65 1.41
CA LEU A 342 13.66 -22.87 1.86
C LEU A 342 14.37 -23.58 3.02
N THR A 343 13.64 -24.17 3.97
CA THR A 343 14.22 -24.98 5.05
C THR A 343 14.96 -26.21 4.49
N ALA A 344 14.36 -26.93 3.53
CA ALA A 344 14.99 -28.10 2.92
C ALA A 344 16.29 -27.74 2.16
N ASN A 345 16.39 -26.51 1.64
CA ASN A 345 17.58 -26.02 0.94
C ASN A 345 18.56 -25.28 1.86
N ASN A 346 18.37 -25.33 3.19
CA ASN A 346 19.21 -24.68 4.21
C ASN A 346 19.36 -23.15 4.02
N VAL A 347 18.35 -22.49 3.47
CA VAL A 347 18.32 -21.02 3.33
C VAL A 347 17.94 -20.39 4.67
N VAL A 348 18.61 -19.28 5.03
CA VAL A 348 18.25 -18.47 6.19
C VAL A 348 17.14 -17.49 5.79
N PHE A 349 15.98 -17.55 6.43
CA PHE A 349 14.85 -16.68 6.12
C PHE A 349 13.89 -16.50 7.28
N THR A 350 13.07 -15.46 7.20
CA THR A 350 11.82 -15.30 7.94
C THR A 350 10.68 -14.92 6.98
N ILE A 351 9.45 -15.25 7.34
CA ILE A 351 8.26 -14.93 6.55
C ILE A 351 7.27 -14.16 7.43
N ASN A 352 6.87 -12.99 6.98
CA ASN A 352 5.76 -12.25 7.55
C ASN A 352 4.54 -12.37 6.62
N ARG A 353 3.34 -12.50 7.20
CA ARG A 353 2.09 -12.43 6.44
C ARG A 353 0.91 -11.93 7.26
N VAL A 354 -0.02 -11.24 6.60
CA VAL A 354 -1.33 -10.87 7.13
C VAL A 354 -2.35 -10.94 5.99
N GLY A 355 -3.40 -11.74 6.15
CA GLY A 355 -4.42 -11.91 5.12
C GLY A 355 -3.81 -12.30 3.77
N SER A 356 -4.05 -11.48 2.74
CA SER A 356 -3.54 -11.66 1.38
C SER A 356 -2.21 -10.96 1.08
N MET A 357 -1.45 -10.63 2.12
CA MET A 357 -0.14 -9.99 2.04
C MET A 357 0.92 -10.91 2.66
N ILE A 358 2.07 -11.06 1.99
CA ILE A 358 3.18 -11.90 2.45
C ILE A 358 4.52 -11.32 1.99
N SER A 359 5.57 -11.49 2.79
CA SER A 359 6.95 -11.15 2.43
C SER A 359 7.91 -12.21 2.93
N VAL A 360 8.93 -12.50 2.13
CA VAL A 360 10.06 -13.35 2.49
C VAL A 360 11.26 -12.45 2.74
N HIS A 361 11.86 -12.56 3.91
CA HIS A 361 13.06 -11.83 4.31
C HIS A 361 14.21 -12.82 4.49
N PHE A 362 15.35 -12.54 3.90
CA PHE A 362 16.57 -13.36 4.06
C PHE A 362 17.35 -12.90 5.29
N ASP A 363 16.77 -13.17 6.46
CA ASP A 363 17.35 -12.89 7.79
C ASP A 363 16.96 -14.02 8.75
N ALA A 364 17.81 -14.33 9.71
CA ALA A 364 17.56 -15.30 10.76
C ALA A 364 16.63 -14.75 11.85
N ASN A 365 16.54 -13.43 11.98
CA ASN A 365 15.80 -12.75 13.03
C ASN A 365 14.42 -12.30 12.52
N PRO A 366 13.40 -12.22 13.37
CA PRO A 366 12.11 -11.67 13.03
C PRO A 366 12.21 -10.23 12.52
N VAL A 367 11.51 -9.92 11.44
CA VAL A 367 11.39 -8.56 10.90
C VAL A 367 10.13 -7.92 11.48
N VAL A 368 10.32 -6.94 12.37
CA VAL A 368 9.26 -6.30 13.14
C VAL A 368 9.20 -4.78 12.98
N ASP A 369 10.22 -4.17 12.37
CA ASP A 369 10.34 -2.74 12.12
C ASP A 369 11.26 -2.46 10.92
N PHE A 370 11.45 -1.18 10.61
CA PHE A 370 12.32 -0.78 9.49
C PHE A 370 13.80 -1.10 9.73
N GLN A 371 14.27 -1.06 10.97
CA GLN A 371 15.67 -1.36 11.29
C GLN A 371 15.95 -2.84 11.06
N THR A 372 15.08 -3.73 11.54
CA THR A 372 15.19 -5.18 11.30
C THR A 372 15.00 -5.52 9.83
N ALA A 373 14.10 -4.84 9.09
CA ALA A 373 13.94 -5.05 7.66
C ALA A 373 15.20 -4.74 6.84
N LYS A 374 16.02 -3.77 7.28
CA LYS A 374 17.29 -3.43 6.60
C LYS A 374 18.41 -4.44 6.78
N ASN A 375 18.32 -5.34 7.76
CA ASN A 375 19.34 -6.34 8.03
C ASN A 375 19.33 -7.52 7.05
N GLY A 376 18.26 -7.66 6.26
CA GLY A 376 18.11 -8.74 5.29
C GLY A 376 19.24 -8.77 4.24
N ASP A 377 19.61 -9.98 3.81
CA ASP A 377 20.60 -10.19 2.74
C ASP A 377 20.04 -9.80 1.37
N ASN A 378 20.40 -8.59 0.94
CA ASN A 378 19.98 -8.06 -0.36
C ASN A 378 20.62 -8.80 -1.55
N GLU A 379 21.79 -9.42 -1.42
CA GLU A 379 22.41 -10.16 -2.52
C GLU A 379 21.66 -11.48 -2.75
N THR A 380 21.27 -12.17 -1.70
CA THR A 380 20.38 -13.33 -1.78
C THR A 380 19.02 -12.93 -2.35
N PHE A 381 18.45 -11.79 -1.94
CA PHE A 381 17.20 -11.30 -2.54
C PHE A 381 17.32 -11.02 -4.05
N LYS A 382 18.41 -10.42 -4.52
CA LYS A 382 18.65 -10.19 -5.96
C LYS A 382 18.67 -11.49 -6.76
N LYS A 383 19.39 -12.50 -6.26
CA LYS A 383 19.42 -13.84 -6.88
C LYS A 383 18.02 -14.48 -6.90
N PHE A 384 17.30 -14.36 -5.81
CA PHE A 384 15.93 -14.85 -5.67
C PHE A 384 15.00 -14.18 -6.67
N PHE A 385 15.01 -12.84 -6.75
CA PHE A 385 14.21 -12.08 -7.70
C PHE A 385 14.47 -12.49 -9.15
N HIS A 386 15.74 -12.48 -9.59
CA HIS A 386 16.07 -12.81 -10.97
C HIS A 386 15.83 -14.29 -11.30
N GLY A 387 16.07 -15.18 -10.35
CA GLY A 387 15.78 -16.60 -10.49
C GLY A 387 14.28 -16.83 -10.69
N LEU A 388 13.43 -16.25 -9.85
CA LEU A 388 11.98 -16.35 -9.96
C LEU A 388 11.46 -15.74 -11.25
N LEU A 389 11.96 -14.55 -11.62
CA LEU A 389 11.60 -13.92 -12.89
C LEU A 389 11.93 -14.81 -14.07
N HIS A 390 13.08 -15.49 -14.06
CA HIS A 390 13.47 -16.45 -15.10
C HIS A 390 12.56 -17.68 -15.15
N GLU A 391 12.09 -18.14 -14.00
CA GLU A 391 11.16 -19.27 -13.90
C GLU A 391 9.68 -18.89 -14.17
N GLY A 392 9.37 -17.62 -14.43
CA GLY A 392 8.01 -17.18 -14.76
C GLY A 392 7.18 -16.71 -13.56
N VAL A 393 7.83 -16.33 -12.47
CA VAL A 393 7.19 -15.76 -11.30
C VAL A 393 7.69 -14.33 -11.08
N TYR A 394 6.77 -13.35 -11.07
CA TYR A 394 7.10 -11.94 -10.95
C TYR A 394 6.75 -11.42 -9.57
N ILE A 395 7.78 -11.14 -8.79
CA ILE A 395 7.69 -10.49 -7.47
C ILE A 395 8.18 -9.04 -7.57
N ALA A 396 8.00 -8.26 -6.51
CA ALA A 396 8.47 -6.88 -6.50
C ALA A 396 10.00 -6.79 -6.58
N PRO A 397 10.56 -5.82 -7.36
CA PRO A 397 12.01 -5.65 -7.54
C PRO A 397 12.65 -4.90 -6.35
N SER A 398 12.24 -5.24 -5.13
CA SER A 398 12.76 -4.69 -3.88
C SER A 398 12.43 -5.62 -2.72
N ALA A 399 13.41 -5.89 -1.85
CA ALA A 399 13.24 -6.68 -0.64
C ALA A 399 12.28 -6.02 0.39
N TYR A 400 12.00 -4.73 0.23
CA TYR A 400 11.10 -3.97 1.11
C TYR A 400 9.65 -3.97 0.65
N GLU A 401 9.31 -4.64 -0.43
CA GLU A 401 7.96 -4.67 -0.95
C GLU A 401 7.22 -5.96 -0.60
N THR A 402 5.94 -5.80 -0.36
CA THR A 402 5.02 -6.91 -0.07
C THR A 402 4.59 -7.60 -1.35
N TRP A 403 4.42 -8.92 -1.30
CA TRP A 403 3.70 -9.69 -2.33
C TRP A 403 2.21 -9.70 -2.02
N PHE A 404 1.40 -9.64 -3.05
CA PHE A 404 -0.06 -9.60 -2.96
C PHE A 404 -0.68 -10.85 -3.57
N ILE A 405 -1.49 -11.55 -2.79
CA ILE A 405 -2.26 -12.69 -3.27
C ILE A 405 -3.58 -12.16 -3.85
N THR A 406 -3.91 -12.63 -5.04
CA THR A 406 -5.19 -12.35 -5.72
C THR A 406 -6.10 -13.57 -5.71
N ASP A 407 -7.41 -13.34 -5.76
CA ASP A 407 -8.38 -14.46 -5.81
C ASP A 407 -8.30 -15.24 -7.13
N ALA A 408 -7.71 -14.66 -8.18
CA ALA A 408 -7.49 -15.31 -9.46
C ALA A 408 -6.36 -16.37 -9.46
N LEU A 409 -5.46 -16.39 -8.45
CA LEU A 409 -4.45 -17.44 -8.31
C LEU A 409 -5.13 -18.79 -8.05
N THR A 410 -4.73 -19.82 -8.77
CA THR A 410 -5.14 -21.22 -8.49
C THR A 410 -4.13 -21.89 -7.57
N TYR A 411 -4.46 -23.06 -7.01
CA TYR A 411 -3.49 -23.83 -6.23
C TYR A 411 -2.36 -24.37 -7.10
N GLU A 412 -2.62 -24.64 -8.38
CA GLU A 412 -1.62 -25.04 -9.38
C GLU A 412 -0.60 -23.91 -9.62
N ASP A 413 -1.04 -22.63 -9.62
CA ASP A 413 -0.15 -21.47 -9.70
C ASP A 413 0.73 -21.36 -8.46
N LEU A 414 0.16 -21.62 -7.27
CA LEU A 414 0.89 -21.64 -6.02
C LEU A 414 1.92 -22.76 -5.97
N ASP A 415 1.55 -23.96 -6.42
CA ASP A 415 2.46 -25.11 -6.52
C ASP A 415 3.61 -24.83 -7.51
N PHE A 416 3.31 -24.26 -8.67
CA PHE A 416 4.33 -23.81 -9.62
C PHE A 416 5.30 -22.80 -8.99
N THR A 417 4.77 -21.83 -8.22
CA THR A 417 5.60 -20.84 -7.52
C THR A 417 6.49 -21.48 -6.47
N ILE A 418 5.96 -22.43 -5.68
CA ILE A 418 6.73 -23.17 -4.68
C ILE A 418 7.86 -23.99 -5.34
N GLU A 419 7.57 -24.62 -6.48
CA GLU A 419 8.58 -25.36 -7.25
C GLU A 419 9.66 -24.44 -7.82
N ALA A 420 9.28 -23.27 -8.37
CA ALA A 420 10.22 -22.25 -8.83
C ALA A 420 11.14 -21.79 -7.68
N ILE A 421 10.58 -21.51 -6.49
CA ILE A 421 11.36 -21.16 -5.30
C ILE A 421 12.31 -22.27 -4.90
N ASN A 422 11.84 -23.54 -4.90
CA ASN A 422 12.68 -24.69 -4.60
C ASN A 422 13.87 -24.82 -5.57
N LYS A 423 13.64 -24.59 -6.86
CA LYS A 423 14.67 -24.65 -7.89
C LYS A 423 15.70 -23.53 -7.71
N VAL A 424 15.24 -22.30 -7.51
CA VAL A 424 16.09 -21.11 -7.38
C VAL A 424 16.92 -21.16 -6.10
N SER A 425 16.34 -21.55 -4.99
CA SER A 425 17.01 -21.54 -3.68
C SER A 425 18.09 -22.62 -3.52
N LYS A 426 18.17 -23.61 -4.40
CA LYS A 426 19.28 -24.58 -4.45
C LYS A 426 20.62 -23.96 -4.88
N SER A 427 20.59 -22.74 -5.44
CA SER A 427 21.77 -22.04 -5.94
C SER A 427 22.28 -20.95 -4.98
N PHE A 428 21.73 -20.86 -3.77
CA PHE A 428 22.10 -19.85 -2.76
C PHE A 428 23.32 -20.27 -1.95
#